data_78659d42f16d607689e0545b9209e677
#
_entry.id   78659d42f16d607689e0545b9209e677
#
_cell.length_a   1.000
_cell.length_b   1.000
_cell.length_c   1.000
_cell.angle_alpha   90.00
_cell.angle_beta   90.00
_cell.angle_gamma   90.00
#
_symmetry.space_group_name_H-M   'P 1'
#
loop_
_entity.id
_entity.type
_entity.pdbx_description
1 polymer ?
#
loop_
_entity_poly.entity_id
_entity_poly.type
_entity_poly.pdbx_seq_one_letter_code
_entity_poly.pdbx_strand_id
1 'polypeptide(L)'
;MLSKKKFKKLISEKIIYNKDILIYFLLAFSVLFNFIMIFHHENWRDEAQAWLIAKELNPIELFDVLSYEGHPCLWFLLLMPFAKLGFPYITINIISFILVSAAAVIFVRYAPFNKITVAVIIISPMFVYFCAVLGRSYSLAVFLITLLAWQYKKRYEHPFMYFAVLALLIQTHILIIGMAFAVCAVHFFEVLIYALKKKKSSESKNTSFNINIPKNFLALIIPLCSALFLLYEFRDVTNAQSTMIDDKAFSIINFLKGIRSFFMMFFFADRLLTWFVLIILAVFLFMSVRILKSVRTAKYIFIGGMLFIVPVYINVYVYSVKQYHVVMILFTIFFLIWIMQEELDSVKAYAQIEENQHKEIAYADICSVLINAFSVIFLFCVMISYYGGIISDYRGSYSDSKNTAAFVETLPENSVIFESAEDSCNAVVAYLRKNKIINPFTDTGHLYCERNKNKISVLDYKQFLENVKKQFPDTEYIYLLYGKGVHGSFSHMENVPDNLEIVYETQDKNTENEQFIVYKIFLPERLKIK
;
A
#
# COMPACT_ATOMS: atom_id res chain seq x y z
N MET A 1 -33.58 31.55 14.32
CA MET A 1 -32.48 31.61 13.31
C MET A 1 -31.17 31.91 14.02
N LEU A 2 -30.35 30.90 14.35
CA LEU A 2 -29.04 31.11 14.93
C LEU A 2 -28.14 31.78 13.89
N SER A 3 -27.47 32.88 14.27
CA SER A 3 -26.62 33.61 13.33
C SER A 3 -25.54 32.67 12.75
N LYS A 4 -25.19 32.85 11.45
CA LYS A 4 -24.09 32.14 10.78
C LYS A 4 -22.80 32.06 11.62
N LYS A 5 -22.59 33.01 12.52
CA LYS A 5 -21.46 33.08 13.45
C LYS A 5 -21.54 32.01 14.55
N LYS A 6 -22.75 31.71 15.08
CA LYS A 6 -22.96 30.68 16.10
C LYS A 6 -22.83 29.28 15.54
N PHE A 7 -23.30 29.04 14.30
CA PHE A 7 -23.13 27.77 13.57
C PHE A 7 -21.67 27.51 13.22
N LYS A 8 -20.93 28.52 12.69
CA LYS A 8 -19.49 28.43 12.46
C LYS A 8 -18.71 28.16 13.76
N LYS A 9 -19.11 28.80 14.87
CA LYS A 9 -18.45 28.59 16.19
C LYS A 9 -18.71 27.20 16.73
N LEU A 10 -19.94 26.64 16.62
CA LEU A 10 -20.27 25.28 17.03
C LEU A 10 -19.51 24.21 16.23
N ILE A 11 -19.33 24.43 14.92
CA ILE A 11 -18.52 23.54 14.07
C ILE A 11 -17.03 23.71 14.35
N SER A 12 -16.54 24.93 14.58
CA SER A 12 -15.12 25.19 14.83
C SER A 12 -14.65 24.74 16.23
N GLU A 13 -15.52 24.79 17.24
CA GLU A 13 -15.19 24.33 18.60
C GLU A 13 -15.21 22.80 18.74
N LYS A 14 -15.91 22.06 17.86
CA LYS A 14 -15.90 20.59 17.82
C LYS A 14 -14.78 19.97 16.97
N ILE A 15 -13.86 20.75 16.44
CA ILE A 15 -12.82 20.25 15.51
C ILE A 15 -11.72 19.43 16.22
N ILE A 16 -11.63 19.43 17.55
CA ILE A 16 -10.69 18.58 18.29
C ILE A 16 -11.51 17.51 18.99
N TYR A 17 -11.71 16.38 18.33
CA TYR A 17 -12.55 15.29 18.80
C TYR A 17 -12.00 14.56 20.03
N ASN A 18 -10.68 14.57 20.26
CA ASN A 18 -10.08 13.79 21.34
C ASN A 18 -9.04 14.57 22.14
N LYS A 19 -9.39 14.87 23.38
CA LYS A 19 -8.45 15.40 24.39
C LYS A 19 -8.13 14.37 25.48
N ASP A 20 -8.38 13.08 25.20
CA ASP A 20 -8.19 12.03 26.17
C ASP A 20 -6.71 11.65 26.28
N ILE A 21 -6.14 11.76 27.48
CA ILE A 21 -4.73 11.48 27.76
C ILE A 21 -4.36 10.03 27.41
N LEU A 22 -5.29 9.08 27.56
CA LEU A 22 -5.07 7.68 27.21
C LEU A 22 -4.84 7.51 25.72
N ILE A 23 -5.59 8.22 24.87
CA ILE A 23 -5.42 8.16 23.42
C ILE A 23 -4.05 8.69 22.99
N TYR A 24 -3.61 9.80 23.59
CA TYR A 24 -2.28 10.33 23.30
C TYR A 24 -1.17 9.42 23.83
N PHE A 25 -1.39 8.73 24.95
CA PHE A 25 -0.47 7.71 25.44
C PHE A 25 -0.36 6.54 24.46
N LEU A 26 -1.49 6.02 23.95
CA LEU A 26 -1.50 4.95 22.96
C LEU A 26 -0.85 5.38 21.63
N LEU A 27 -1.07 6.63 21.21
CA LEU A 27 -0.38 7.19 20.04
C LEU A 27 1.14 7.23 20.27
N ALA A 28 1.59 7.75 21.41
CA ALA A 28 3.01 7.81 21.75
C ALA A 28 3.63 6.40 21.83
N PHE A 29 2.91 5.43 22.39
CA PHE A 29 3.33 4.03 22.41
C PHE A 29 3.46 3.45 21.00
N SER A 30 2.46 3.65 20.13
CA SER A 30 2.50 3.19 18.75
C SER A 30 3.68 3.80 17.97
N VAL A 31 3.90 5.10 18.11
CA VAL A 31 5.02 5.80 17.45
C VAL A 31 6.37 5.28 17.97
N LEU A 32 6.51 5.12 19.29
CA LEU A 32 7.76 4.60 19.89
C LEU A 32 8.03 3.15 19.48
N PHE A 33 7.00 2.30 19.47
CA PHE A 33 7.13 0.91 19.03
C PHE A 33 7.58 0.85 17.56
N ASN A 34 6.93 1.60 16.67
CA ASN A 34 7.32 1.67 15.26
C ASN A 34 8.75 2.18 15.09
N PHE A 35 9.15 3.20 15.86
CA PHE A 35 10.53 3.72 15.84
C PHE A 35 11.56 2.66 16.22
N ILE A 36 11.27 1.82 17.21
CA ILE A 36 12.15 0.71 17.58
C ILE A 36 12.17 -0.33 16.46
N MET A 37 11.00 -0.68 15.92
CA MET A 37 10.87 -1.73 14.92
C MET A 37 11.54 -1.41 13.58
N ILE A 38 11.61 -0.15 13.14
CA ILE A 38 12.31 0.19 11.88
C ILE A 38 13.82 -0.10 11.94
N PHE A 39 14.43 -0.18 13.13
CA PHE A 39 15.84 -0.57 13.30
C PHE A 39 16.02 -2.07 13.49
N HIS A 40 14.96 -2.77 13.91
CA HIS A 40 14.95 -4.22 14.10
C HIS A 40 14.61 -4.95 12.80
N HIS A 41 13.66 -4.43 12.05
CA HIS A 41 13.19 -5.00 10.77
C HIS A 41 14.33 -5.12 9.75
N GLU A 42 14.43 -6.29 9.13
CA GLU A 42 15.31 -6.52 7.98
C GLU A 42 14.52 -6.42 6.69
N ASN A 43 14.90 -5.46 5.85
CA ASN A 43 14.18 -5.19 4.60
C ASN A 43 14.32 -6.37 3.63
N TRP A 44 13.23 -6.69 2.97
CA TRP A 44 13.13 -7.78 2.03
C TRP A 44 13.12 -7.32 0.56
N ARG A 45 13.06 -8.27 -0.37
CA ARG A 45 13.19 -8.03 -1.81
C ARG A 45 12.28 -6.93 -2.38
N ASP A 46 11.01 -6.85 -1.93
CA ASP A 46 10.07 -5.84 -2.47
C ASP A 46 10.42 -4.41 -2.03
N GLU A 47 11.03 -4.23 -0.86
CA GLU A 47 11.53 -2.94 -0.39
C GLU A 47 12.82 -2.58 -1.12
N ALA A 48 13.69 -3.58 -1.31
CA ALA A 48 14.94 -3.44 -2.05
C ALA A 48 14.68 -3.03 -3.50
N GLN A 49 13.71 -3.66 -4.16
CA GLN A 49 13.32 -3.33 -5.52
C GLN A 49 13.00 -1.84 -5.68
N ALA A 50 12.16 -1.30 -4.78
CA ALA A 50 11.79 0.11 -4.83
C ALA A 50 12.99 1.04 -4.58
N TRP A 51 13.88 0.68 -3.65
CA TRP A 51 15.07 1.46 -3.33
C TRP A 51 16.09 1.45 -4.47
N LEU A 52 16.37 0.28 -5.07
CA LEU A 52 17.32 0.12 -6.16
C LEU A 52 16.84 0.83 -7.43
N ILE A 53 15.57 0.72 -7.81
CA ILE A 53 14.97 1.48 -8.90
C ILE A 53 15.18 3.00 -8.65
N ALA A 54 14.87 3.48 -7.46
CA ALA A 54 15.03 4.88 -7.11
C ALA A 54 16.50 5.34 -7.12
N LYS A 55 17.43 4.46 -6.79
CA LYS A 55 18.87 4.71 -6.77
C LYS A 55 19.48 4.78 -8.18
N GLU A 56 19.09 3.87 -9.05
CA GLU A 56 19.73 3.69 -10.36
C GLU A 56 19.09 4.53 -11.46
N LEU A 57 17.76 4.56 -11.54
CA LEU A 57 17.06 5.19 -12.65
C LEU A 57 16.92 6.71 -12.46
N ASN A 58 16.94 7.44 -13.56
CA ASN A 58 16.46 8.83 -13.58
C ASN A 58 14.92 8.85 -13.76
N PRO A 59 14.23 10.01 -13.58
CA PRO A 59 12.79 10.09 -13.71
C PRO A 59 12.23 9.68 -15.08
N ILE A 60 13.01 9.83 -16.17
CA ILE A 60 12.58 9.46 -17.53
C ILE A 60 12.65 7.94 -17.69
N GLU A 61 13.78 7.33 -17.34
CA GLU A 61 13.99 5.89 -17.37
C GLU A 61 12.98 5.14 -16.47
N LEU A 62 12.61 5.76 -15.33
CA LEU A 62 11.60 5.20 -14.44
C LEU A 62 10.29 4.91 -15.18
N PHE A 63 9.80 5.81 -16.04
CA PHE A 63 8.54 5.62 -16.76
C PHE A 63 8.57 4.46 -17.78
N ASP A 64 9.73 4.04 -18.23
CA ASP A 64 9.89 2.87 -19.08
C ASP A 64 9.79 1.56 -18.25
N VAL A 65 10.33 1.57 -17.02
CA VAL A 65 10.31 0.41 -16.13
C VAL A 65 8.95 0.23 -15.45
N LEU A 66 8.23 1.31 -15.12
CA LEU A 66 6.93 1.24 -14.44
C LEU A 66 5.88 0.42 -15.18
N SER A 67 5.97 0.34 -16.51
CA SER A 67 5.08 -0.50 -17.32
C SER A 67 5.09 -1.98 -16.89
N TYR A 68 6.16 -2.44 -16.26
CA TYR A 68 6.37 -3.83 -15.84
C TYR A 68 6.34 -4.02 -14.33
N GLU A 69 6.49 -2.94 -13.54
CA GLU A 69 6.62 -2.99 -12.08
C GLU A 69 5.30 -3.18 -11.33
N GLY A 70 4.17 -2.82 -11.95
CA GLY A 70 2.85 -2.95 -11.32
C GLY A 70 2.57 -1.91 -10.21
N HIS A 71 3.47 -0.95 -9.98
CA HIS A 71 3.31 0.13 -9.01
C HIS A 71 3.47 1.49 -9.69
N PRO A 72 2.60 2.49 -9.38
CA PRO A 72 2.72 3.86 -9.91
C PRO A 72 3.96 4.60 -9.41
N CYS A 73 4.31 5.71 -10.08
CA CYS A 73 5.57 6.42 -9.94
C CYS A 73 5.84 7.08 -8.58
N LEU A 74 4.82 7.50 -7.84
CA LEU A 74 4.99 8.49 -6.77
C LEU A 74 5.92 8.02 -5.64
N TRP A 75 5.88 6.73 -5.30
CA TRP A 75 6.75 6.16 -4.28
C TRP A 75 8.22 6.21 -4.70
N PHE A 76 8.53 5.82 -5.92
CA PHE A 76 9.89 5.86 -6.47
C PHE A 76 10.43 7.29 -6.56
N LEU A 77 9.61 8.23 -7.05
CA LEU A 77 9.98 9.64 -7.12
C LEU A 77 10.25 10.25 -5.74
N LEU A 78 9.50 9.82 -4.71
CA LEU A 78 9.74 10.25 -3.33
C LEU A 78 11.07 9.72 -2.78
N LEU A 79 11.46 8.49 -3.14
CA LEU A 79 12.70 7.86 -2.69
C LEU A 79 13.95 8.37 -3.45
N MET A 80 13.81 8.73 -4.74
CA MET A 80 14.93 9.11 -5.60
C MET A 80 15.90 10.15 -5.02
N PRO A 81 15.46 11.28 -4.45
CA PRO A 81 16.39 12.27 -3.91
C PRO A 81 17.31 11.68 -2.83
N PHE A 82 16.76 10.85 -1.95
CA PHE A 82 17.51 10.24 -0.87
C PHE A 82 18.46 9.14 -1.37
N ALA A 83 17.97 8.25 -2.22
CA ALA A 83 18.74 7.15 -2.75
C ALA A 83 19.92 7.65 -3.62
N LYS A 84 19.69 8.67 -4.47
CA LYS A 84 20.74 9.28 -5.32
C LYS A 84 21.76 10.12 -4.56
N LEU A 85 21.37 10.72 -3.43
CA LEU A 85 22.29 11.43 -2.54
C LEU A 85 23.10 10.50 -1.64
N GLY A 86 22.94 9.18 -1.76
CA GLY A 86 23.70 8.19 -1.01
C GLY A 86 23.25 7.98 0.44
N PHE A 87 22.00 8.34 0.77
CA PHE A 87 21.44 8.02 2.08
C PHE A 87 21.40 6.50 2.29
N PRO A 88 21.52 6.03 3.56
CA PRO A 88 21.49 4.60 3.84
C PRO A 88 20.11 4.00 3.54
N TYR A 89 20.07 2.71 3.20
CA TYR A 89 18.85 2.00 2.78
C TYR A 89 17.71 2.08 3.80
N ILE A 90 17.99 2.11 5.12
CA ILE A 90 16.98 2.31 6.17
C ILE A 90 16.13 3.59 5.99
N THR A 91 16.57 4.52 5.16
CA THR A 91 15.82 5.76 4.87
C THR A 91 14.42 5.47 4.32
N ILE A 92 14.23 4.37 3.59
CA ILE A 92 12.91 3.95 3.09
C ILE A 92 11.92 3.69 4.26
N ASN A 93 12.40 3.04 5.33
CA ASN A 93 11.60 2.76 6.54
C ASN A 93 11.38 4.04 7.36
N ILE A 94 12.36 4.92 7.45
CA ILE A 94 12.24 6.23 8.13
C ILE A 94 11.17 7.09 7.43
N ILE A 95 11.15 7.13 6.10
CA ILE A 95 10.11 7.85 5.33
C ILE A 95 8.72 7.25 5.62
N SER A 96 8.58 5.92 5.59
CA SER A 96 7.34 5.22 5.93
C SER A 96 6.87 5.55 7.34
N PHE A 97 7.78 5.47 8.33
CA PHE A 97 7.52 5.81 9.72
C PHE A 97 7.01 7.26 9.89
N ILE A 98 7.65 8.24 9.24
CA ILE A 98 7.23 9.65 9.32
C ILE A 98 5.83 9.83 8.74
N LEU A 99 5.54 9.26 7.56
CA LEU A 99 4.24 9.40 6.89
C LEU A 99 3.11 8.79 7.73
N VAL A 100 3.32 7.59 8.27
CA VAL A 100 2.29 6.90 9.08
C VAL A 100 2.13 7.56 10.44
N SER A 101 3.20 8.04 11.06
CA SER A 101 3.11 8.82 12.30
C SER A 101 2.32 10.11 12.11
N ALA A 102 2.54 10.82 11.00
CA ALA A 102 1.75 12.01 10.64
C ALA A 102 0.27 11.66 10.42
N ALA A 103 -0.02 10.55 9.71
CA ALA A 103 -1.38 10.04 9.53
C ALA A 103 -2.04 9.72 10.88
N ALA A 104 -1.34 9.04 11.78
CA ALA A 104 -1.83 8.69 13.11
C ALA A 104 -2.17 9.95 13.94
N VAL A 105 -1.33 10.99 13.89
CA VAL A 105 -1.59 12.28 14.55
C VAL A 105 -2.86 12.94 13.99
N ILE A 106 -3.00 13.01 12.66
CA ILE A 106 -4.20 13.55 12.01
C ILE A 106 -5.44 12.74 12.43
N PHE A 107 -5.32 11.43 12.44
CA PHE A 107 -6.40 10.51 12.79
C PHE A 107 -6.85 10.74 14.24
N VAL A 108 -5.93 10.69 15.20
CA VAL A 108 -6.25 10.93 16.63
C VAL A 108 -6.90 12.28 16.86
N ARG A 109 -6.44 13.31 16.16
CA ARG A 109 -6.90 14.68 16.38
C ARG A 109 -8.24 15.00 15.73
N TYR A 110 -8.52 14.42 14.56
CA TYR A 110 -9.62 14.87 13.71
C TYR A 110 -10.65 13.80 13.36
N ALA A 111 -10.37 12.50 13.57
CA ALA A 111 -11.32 11.45 13.24
C ALA A 111 -12.59 11.53 14.10
N PRO A 112 -13.79 11.45 13.49
CA PRO A 112 -15.06 11.65 14.19
C PRO A 112 -15.57 10.37 14.88
N PHE A 113 -14.65 9.58 15.44
CA PHE A 113 -14.98 8.32 16.12
C PHE A 113 -15.02 8.48 17.62
N ASN A 114 -15.67 7.53 18.32
CA ASN A 114 -15.59 7.45 19.77
C ASN A 114 -14.17 7.00 20.22
N LYS A 115 -13.89 7.21 21.52
CA LYS A 115 -12.57 6.93 22.10
C LYS A 115 -12.12 5.49 21.93
N ILE A 116 -13.03 4.52 22.08
CA ILE A 116 -12.72 3.09 21.98
C ILE A 116 -12.30 2.76 20.53
N THR A 117 -13.06 3.25 19.56
CA THR A 117 -12.75 3.05 18.15
C THR A 117 -11.39 3.66 17.78
N VAL A 118 -11.10 4.89 18.22
CA VAL A 118 -9.81 5.54 18.00
C VAL A 118 -8.67 4.73 18.64
N ALA A 119 -8.84 4.30 19.91
CA ALA A 119 -7.85 3.50 20.61
C ALA A 119 -7.53 2.20 19.85
N VAL A 120 -8.57 1.45 19.45
CA VAL A 120 -8.39 0.17 18.72
C VAL A 120 -7.71 0.39 17.35
N ILE A 121 -8.06 1.45 16.63
CA ILE A 121 -7.43 1.76 15.35
C ILE A 121 -5.94 2.08 15.53
N ILE A 122 -5.57 2.91 16.50
CA ILE A 122 -4.19 3.34 16.72
C ILE A 122 -3.28 2.19 17.14
N ILE A 123 -3.79 1.24 17.92
CA ILE A 123 -3.02 0.04 18.29
C ILE A 123 -3.16 -1.10 17.28
N SER A 124 -3.96 -0.94 16.20
CA SER A 124 -4.11 -2.00 15.20
C SER A 124 -2.81 -2.21 14.43
N PRO A 125 -2.56 -3.43 13.91
CA PRO A 125 -1.38 -3.75 13.09
C PRO A 125 -1.14 -2.80 11.92
N MET A 126 -2.17 -2.08 11.49
CA MET A 126 -2.12 -1.12 10.40
C MET A 126 -1.26 0.09 10.73
N PHE A 127 -1.48 0.72 11.91
CA PHE A 127 -0.67 1.83 12.40
C PHE A 127 0.57 1.36 13.18
N VAL A 128 0.50 0.15 13.76
CA VAL A 128 1.56 -0.44 14.60
C VAL A 128 2.38 -1.43 13.80
N TYR A 129 2.93 -1.17 12.68
CA TYR A 129 3.89 -2.01 11.98
C TYR A 129 3.73 -1.98 10.45
N PHE A 130 2.63 -2.58 9.89
CA PHE A 130 2.57 -2.89 8.45
C PHE A 130 2.73 -1.69 7.52
N CYS A 131 2.24 -0.52 7.91
CA CYS A 131 2.43 0.68 7.10
C CYS A 131 3.61 1.54 7.55
N ALA A 132 3.99 1.45 8.83
CA ALA A 132 5.02 2.31 9.41
C ALA A 132 6.43 1.72 9.31
N VAL A 133 6.55 0.39 9.42
CA VAL A 133 7.84 -0.31 9.46
C VAL A 133 8.25 -0.81 8.08
N LEU A 134 7.33 -1.42 7.33
CA LEU A 134 7.62 -1.86 5.97
C LEU A 134 7.79 -0.66 5.03
N GLY A 135 8.92 -0.61 4.33
CA GLY A 135 9.31 0.46 3.41
C GLY A 135 8.56 0.42 2.07
N ARG A 136 7.21 0.51 2.09
CA ARG A 136 6.36 0.35 0.91
C ARG A 136 5.50 1.58 0.65
N SER A 137 4.99 1.72 -0.59
CA SER A 137 4.06 2.79 -0.99
C SER A 137 2.78 2.89 -0.15
N TYR A 138 2.49 1.87 0.67
CA TYR A 138 1.32 1.84 1.57
C TYR A 138 1.36 2.96 2.61
N SER A 139 2.54 3.30 3.12
CA SER A 139 2.73 4.41 4.06
C SER A 139 2.26 5.75 3.49
N LEU A 140 2.62 6.01 2.23
CA LEU A 140 2.21 7.20 1.51
C LEU A 140 0.70 7.18 1.21
N ALA A 141 0.16 6.03 0.78
CA ALA A 141 -1.27 5.87 0.54
C ALA A 141 -2.08 6.13 1.81
N VAL A 142 -1.69 5.56 2.96
CA VAL A 142 -2.33 5.76 4.27
C VAL A 142 -2.33 7.24 4.68
N PHE A 143 -1.21 7.92 4.53
CA PHE A 143 -1.11 9.34 4.82
C PHE A 143 -2.08 10.16 3.95
N LEU A 144 -2.08 9.92 2.64
CA LEU A 144 -2.94 10.66 1.69
C LEU A 144 -4.43 10.34 1.88
N ILE A 145 -4.79 9.07 2.17
CA ILE A 145 -6.18 8.68 2.49
C ILE A 145 -6.66 9.41 3.76
N THR A 146 -5.83 9.43 4.80
CA THR A 146 -6.16 10.12 6.06
C THR A 146 -6.33 11.63 5.84
N LEU A 147 -5.47 12.23 5.02
CA LEU A 147 -5.54 13.63 4.65
C LEU A 147 -6.82 13.96 3.85
N LEU A 148 -7.21 13.07 2.91
CA LEU A 148 -8.45 13.19 2.15
C LEU A 148 -9.68 13.08 3.04
N ALA A 149 -9.69 12.13 3.98
CA ALA A 149 -10.78 11.99 4.93
C ALA A 149 -10.96 13.27 5.75
N TRP A 150 -9.87 13.79 6.31
CA TRP A 150 -9.87 15.03 7.08
C TRP A 150 -10.35 16.25 6.27
N GLN A 151 -10.01 16.32 4.98
CA GLN A 151 -10.38 17.44 4.11
C GLN A 151 -11.77 17.28 3.47
N TYR A 152 -12.43 16.13 3.58
CA TYR A 152 -13.64 15.80 2.82
C TYR A 152 -14.74 16.83 2.96
N LYS A 153 -15.01 17.35 4.17
CA LYS A 153 -16.02 18.40 4.41
C LYS A 153 -15.72 19.71 3.68
N LYS A 154 -14.45 20.03 3.52
CA LYS A 154 -13.98 21.28 2.89
C LYS A 154 -13.77 21.17 1.38
N ARG A 155 -14.06 20.01 0.76
CA ARG A 155 -13.79 19.74 -0.65
C ARG A 155 -14.45 20.71 -1.63
N TYR A 156 -15.60 21.28 -1.27
CA TYR A 156 -16.27 22.28 -2.10
C TYR A 156 -15.69 23.70 -1.96
N GLU A 157 -15.11 24.00 -0.82
CA GLU A 157 -14.47 25.29 -0.55
C GLU A 157 -13.05 25.35 -1.17
N HIS A 158 -12.32 24.23 -1.05
CA HIS A 158 -10.94 24.05 -1.51
C HIS A 158 -10.78 22.87 -2.49
N PRO A 159 -11.54 22.84 -3.62
CA PRO A 159 -11.57 21.66 -4.48
C PRO A 159 -10.22 21.33 -5.12
N PHE A 160 -9.43 22.34 -5.53
CA PHE A 160 -8.12 22.10 -6.14
C PHE A 160 -7.17 21.37 -5.19
N MET A 161 -7.11 21.78 -3.92
CA MET A 161 -6.26 21.12 -2.93
C MET A 161 -6.74 19.69 -2.66
N TYR A 162 -8.05 19.50 -2.52
CA TYR A 162 -8.64 18.18 -2.29
C TYR A 162 -8.33 17.21 -3.45
N PHE A 163 -8.55 17.66 -4.69
CA PHE A 163 -8.32 16.82 -5.86
C PHE A 163 -6.84 16.68 -6.22
N ALA A 164 -5.96 17.61 -5.81
CA ALA A 164 -4.52 17.41 -5.89
C ALA A 164 -4.05 16.27 -4.97
N VAL A 165 -4.55 16.20 -3.73
CA VAL A 165 -4.26 15.08 -2.82
C VAL A 165 -4.80 13.77 -3.38
N LEU A 166 -6.00 13.77 -3.99
CA LEU A 166 -6.56 12.59 -4.64
C LEU A 166 -5.72 12.14 -5.85
N ALA A 167 -5.24 13.09 -6.66
CA ALA A 167 -4.36 12.80 -7.79
C ALA A 167 -3.03 12.18 -7.35
N LEU A 168 -2.42 12.68 -6.28
CA LEU A 168 -1.24 12.05 -5.68
C LEU A 168 -1.55 10.64 -5.16
N LEU A 169 -2.72 10.44 -4.56
CA LEU A 169 -3.14 9.12 -4.06
C LEU A 169 -3.30 8.11 -5.21
N ILE A 170 -3.84 8.50 -6.37
CA ILE A 170 -3.92 7.65 -7.57
C ILE A 170 -2.54 7.12 -7.97
N GLN A 171 -1.48 7.93 -7.80
CA GLN A 171 -0.10 7.58 -8.12
C GLN A 171 0.61 6.77 -7.02
N THR A 172 -0.12 6.20 -6.05
CA THR A 172 0.48 5.35 -5.01
C THR A 172 0.27 3.86 -5.28
N HIS A 173 -0.94 3.45 -5.68
CA HIS A 173 -1.27 2.04 -5.86
C HIS A 173 -2.54 1.82 -6.67
N ILE A 174 -2.55 0.81 -7.55
CA ILE A 174 -3.68 0.50 -8.45
C ILE A 174 -4.98 0.15 -7.69
N LEU A 175 -4.91 -0.45 -6.49
CA LEU A 175 -6.09 -0.79 -5.69
C LEU A 175 -6.89 0.44 -5.22
N ILE A 176 -6.32 1.64 -5.30
CA ILE A 176 -6.97 2.90 -4.92
C ILE A 176 -7.92 3.45 -6.02
N ILE A 177 -7.79 2.97 -7.25
CA ILE A 177 -8.54 3.52 -8.40
C ILE A 177 -10.06 3.52 -8.16
N GLY A 178 -10.59 2.43 -7.56
CA GLY A 178 -12.02 2.34 -7.25
C GLY A 178 -12.51 3.45 -6.31
N MET A 179 -11.73 3.74 -5.28
CA MET A 179 -11.99 4.85 -4.36
C MET A 179 -11.93 6.20 -5.08
N ALA A 180 -10.87 6.44 -5.84
CA ALA A 180 -10.66 7.69 -6.55
C ALA A 180 -11.79 7.98 -7.54
N PHE A 181 -12.16 6.99 -8.34
CA PHE A 181 -13.31 7.09 -9.26
C PHE A 181 -14.60 7.40 -8.52
N ALA A 182 -14.91 6.67 -7.44
CA ALA A 182 -16.14 6.87 -6.69
C ALA A 182 -16.24 8.27 -6.07
N VAL A 183 -15.15 8.77 -5.50
CA VAL A 183 -15.08 10.12 -4.92
C VAL A 183 -15.28 11.19 -5.99
N CYS A 184 -14.64 11.06 -7.16
CA CYS A 184 -14.82 12.00 -8.28
C CYS A 184 -16.25 11.98 -8.80
N ALA A 185 -16.84 10.78 -9.01
CA ALA A 185 -18.19 10.63 -9.51
C ALA A 185 -19.23 11.23 -8.53
N VAL A 186 -19.11 10.92 -7.24
CA VAL A 186 -20.00 11.49 -6.21
C VAL A 186 -19.88 13.01 -6.19
N HIS A 187 -18.68 13.56 -6.21
CA HIS A 187 -18.49 15.02 -6.23
C HIS A 187 -19.10 15.65 -7.49
N PHE A 188 -18.86 15.06 -8.65
CA PHE A 188 -19.45 15.51 -9.92
C PHE A 188 -20.98 15.58 -9.85
N PHE A 189 -21.63 14.49 -9.42
CA PHE A 189 -23.08 14.44 -9.34
C PHE A 189 -23.66 15.37 -8.27
N GLU A 190 -22.99 15.54 -7.12
CA GLU A 190 -23.43 16.47 -6.08
C GLU A 190 -23.39 17.93 -6.59
N VAL A 191 -22.32 18.32 -7.29
CA VAL A 191 -22.19 19.67 -7.90
C VAL A 191 -23.21 19.86 -9.02
N LEU A 192 -23.44 18.85 -9.86
CA LEU A 192 -24.44 18.89 -10.94
C LEU A 192 -25.86 19.06 -10.39
N ILE A 193 -26.24 18.25 -9.39
CA ILE A 193 -27.55 18.34 -8.73
C ILE A 193 -27.73 19.74 -8.10
N TYR A 194 -26.68 20.26 -7.45
CA TYR A 194 -26.73 21.60 -6.90
C TYR A 194 -26.93 22.67 -7.99
N ALA A 195 -26.24 22.57 -9.12
CA ALA A 195 -26.35 23.47 -10.25
C ALA A 195 -27.76 23.46 -10.86
N LEU A 196 -28.34 22.26 -11.04
CA LEU A 196 -29.68 22.09 -11.58
C LEU A 196 -30.77 22.65 -10.63
N LYS A 197 -30.62 22.43 -9.32
CA LYS A 197 -31.53 23.01 -8.31
C LYS A 197 -31.44 24.52 -8.25
N LYS A 198 -30.25 25.09 -8.32
CA LYS A 198 -30.02 26.54 -8.35
C LYS A 198 -30.65 27.21 -9.57
N LYS A 199 -30.65 26.53 -10.73
CA LYS A 199 -31.33 27.02 -11.95
C LYS A 199 -32.84 27.02 -11.85
N LYS A 200 -33.44 26.04 -11.12
CA LYS A 200 -34.92 25.94 -10.95
C LYS A 200 -35.50 26.88 -9.90
N SER A 201 -34.70 27.26 -8.88
CA SER A 201 -35.14 28.13 -7.79
C SER A 201 -34.57 29.54 -7.98
N SER A 202 -35.21 30.32 -8.87
CA SER A 202 -34.90 31.74 -9.05
C SER A 202 -35.20 32.63 -7.82
N GLU A 203 -35.83 32.09 -6.77
CA GLU A 203 -36.27 32.86 -5.58
C GLU A 203 -35.63 32.47 -4.25
N SER A 204 -34.88 31.36 -4.15
CA SER A 204 -34.33 30.95 -2.84
C SER A 204 -32.98 31.56 -2.57
N LYS A 205 -32.96 32.79 -2.05
CA LYS A 205 -31.78 33.47 -1.49
C LYS A 205 -31.22 32.85 -0.19
N ASN A 206 -31.78 31.73 0.30
CA ASN A 206 -31.55 31.20 1.65
C ASN A 206 -30.80 29.88 1.73
N THR A 207 -30.05 29.44 0.71
CA THR A 207 -29.14 28.31 0.92
C THR A 207 -27.86 28.79 1.58
N SER A 208 -27.61 28.33 2.81
CA SER A 208 -26.47 28.68 3.65
C SER A 208 -25.11 28.23 3.10
N PHE A 209 -25.10 27.51 1.98
CA PHE A 209 -23.92 26.94 1.35
C PHE A 209 -23.88 27.32 -0.15
N ASN A 210 -22.90 28.10 -0.55
CA ASN A 210 -22.74 28.53 -1.94
C ASN A 210 -21.54 27.83 -2.57
N ILE A 211 -21.82 26.82 -3.43
CA ILE A 211 -20.79 26.09 -4.19
C ILE A 211 -20.41 26.93 -5.42
N ASN A 212 -19.14 27.19 -5.58
CA ASN A 212 -18.60 27.74 -6.83
C ASN A 212 -18.57 26.63 -7.89
N ILE A 213 -19.63 26.55 -8.71
CA ILE A 213 -19.85 25.45 -9.67
C ILE A 213 -18.68 25.32 -10.66
N PRO A 214 -18.25 26.37 -11.41
CA PRO A 214 -17.14 26.25 -12.35
C PRO A 214 -15.83 25.76 -11.69
N LYS A 215 -15.51 26.31 -10.51
CA LYS A 215 -14.31 25.93 -9.78
C LYS A 215 -14.28 24.44 -9.40
N ASN A 216 -15.45 23.90 -8.99
CA ASN A 216 -15.56 22.51 -8.58
C ASN A 216 -15.51 21.54 -9.76
N PHE A 217 -16.08 21.88 -10.93
CA PHE A 217 -15.91 21.08 -12.15
C PHE A 217 -14.49 21.13 -12.68
N LEU A 218 -13.86 22.33 -12.71
CA LEU A 218 -12.48 22.48 -13.18
C LEU A 218 -11.48 21.67 -12.34
N ALA A 219 -11.69 21.58 -11.04
CA ALA A 219 -10.83 20.84 -10.15
C ALA A 219 -10.81 19.31 -10.42
N LEU A 220 -11.88 18.77 -11.02
CA LEU A 220 -11.94 17.34 -11.40
C LEU A 220 -10.98 16.99 -12.57
N ILE A 221 -10.48 17.97 -13.29
CA ILE A 221 -9.45 17.74 -14.33
C ILE A 221 -8.17 17.19 -13.71
N ILE A 222 -7.82 17.56 -12.47
CA ILE A 222 -6.59 17.14 -11.81
C ILE A 222 -6.52 15.62 -11.62
N PRO A 223 -7.49 14.96 -10.96
CA PRO A 223 -7.47 13.51 -10.83
C PRO A 223 -7.71 12.79 -12.17
N LEU A 224 -8.41 13.41 -13.13
CA LEU A 224 -8.55 12.86 -14.49
C LEU A 224 -7.19 12.80 -15.19
N CYS A 225 -6.42 13.88 -15.16
CA CYS A 225 -5.05 13.89 -15.72
C CYS A 225 -4.17 12.84 -15.04
N SER A 226 -4.26 12.71 -13.70
CA SER A 226 -3.52 11.68 -12.97
C SER A 226 -3.93 10.26 -13.37
N ALA A 227 -5.22 10.00 -13.58
CA ALA A 227 -5.70 8.70 -14.05
C ALA A 227 -5.25 8.39 -15.49
N LEU A 228 -5.26 9.38 -16.39
CA LEU A 228 -4.73 9.22 -17.75
C LEU A 228 -3.21 8.98 -17.73
N PHE A 229 -2.49 9.65 -16.84
CA PHE A 229 -1.07 9.42 -16.66
C PHE A 229 -0.79 8.01 -16.12
N LEU A 230 -1.59 7.50 -15.19
CA LEU A 230 -1.51 6.13 -14.73
C LEU A 230 -1.71 5.11 -15.87
N LEU A 231 -2.64 5.36 -16.80
CA LEU A 231 -2.80 4.49 -17.98
C LEU A 231 -1.55 4.52 -18.88
N TYR A 232 -0.88 5.66 -18.98
CA TYR A 232 0.38 5.76 -19.69
C TYR A 232 1.51 4.97 -18.98
N GLU A 233 1.59 5.02 -17.65
CA GLU A 233 2.56 4.25 -16.88
C GLU A 233 2.43 2.74 -17.11
N PHE A 234 1.21 2.23 -17.30
CA PHE A 234 0.93 0.80 -17.51
C PHE A 234 0.74 0.42 -19.00
N ARG A 235 1.27 1.22 -19.96
CA ARG A 235 1.04 1.01 -21.39
C ARG A 235 1.51 -0.35 -21.93
N ASP A 236 2.61 -0.89 -21.37
CA ASP A 236 3.23 -2.13 -21.84
C ASP A 236 3.10 -3.29 -20.83
N VAL A 237 2.08 -3.26 -19.97
CA VAL A 237 1.87 -4.26 -18.92
C VAL A 237 1.77 -5.70 -19.46
N THR A 238 1.40 -5.90 -20.74
CA THR A 238 1.37 -7.21 -21.40
C THR A 238 2.75 -7.85 -21.55
N ASN A 239 3.81 -7.07 -21.49
CA ASN A 239 5.19 -7.53 -21.53
C ASN A 239 5.78 -7.77 -20.12
N ALA A 240 5.01 -7.55 -19.06
CA ALA A 240 5.43 -7.91 -17.70
C ALA A 240 5.54 -9.43 -17.53
N GLN A 241 6.39 -9.87 -16.61
CA GLN A 241 6.47 -11.28 -16.26
C GLN A 241 5.08 -11.82 -15.87
N SER A 242 4.76 -13.04 -16.32
CA SER A 242 3.43 -13.67 -16.29
C SER A 242 2.76 -13.77 -14.92
N THR A 243 3.44 -13.43 -13.86
CA THR A 243 2.87 -13.39 -12.50
C THR A 243 1.89 -12.22 -12.29
N MET A 244 1.83 -11.26 -13.23
CA MET A 244 1.03 -10.04 -13.08
C MET A 244 -0.27 -10.02 -13.89
N ILE A 245 -0.41 -10.87 -14.92
CA ILE A 245 -1.62 -10.90 -15.75
C ILE A 245 -2.12 -12.31 -15.85
N ASP A 246 -3.31 -12.54 -15.33
CA ASP A 246 -4.02 -13.80 -15.46
C ASP A 246 -4.95 -13.69 -16.69
N ASP A 247 -4.62 -14.33 -17.81
CA ASP A 247 -5.41 -14.35 -19.06
C ASP A 247 -6.78 -15.03 -18.91
N LYS A 248 -7.38 -14.94 -17.75
CA LYS A 248 -8.68 -15.54 -17.50
C LYS A 248 -9.79 -14.75 -18.16
N ALA A 249 -10.50 -15.38 -19.08
CA ALA A 249 -11.73 -14.85 -19.62
C ALA A 249 -12.72 -14.48 -18.50
N PHE A 250 -13.44 -13.38 -18.67
CA PHE A 250 -14.45 -12.97 -17.68
C PHE A 250 -15.48 -14.08 -17.46
N SER A 251 -15.65 -14.50 -16.22
CA SER A 251 -16.65 -15.46 -15.78
C SER A 251 -17.24 -15.02 -14.44
N ILE A 252 -18.56 -15.02 -14.35
CA ILE A 252 -19.27 -14.68 -13.11
C ILE A 252 -18.89 -15.64 -11.98
N ILE A 253 -18.64 -16.91 -12.30
CA ILE A 253 -18.23 -17.92 -11.32
C ILE A 253 -16.82 -17.59 -10.78
N ASN A 254 -15.88 -17.20 -11.65
CA ASN A 254 -14.54 -16.80 -11.24
C ASN A 254 -14.59 -15.51 -10.40
N PHE A 255 -15.45 -14.57 -10.76
CA PHE A 255 -15.67 -13.35 -9.97
C PHE A 255 -16.23 -13.65 -8.58
N LEU A 256 -17.23 -14.54 -8.46
CA LEU A 256 -17.79 -14.95 -7.16
C LEU A 256 -16.76 -15.73 -6.31
N LYS A 257 -15.95 -16.60 -6.92
CA LYS A 257 -14.82 -17.24 -6.24
C LYS A 257 -13.78 -16.19 -5.78
N GLY A 258 -13.55 -15.16 -6.59
CA GLY A 258 -12.67 -14.05 -6.27
C GLY A 258 -13.14 -13.22 -5.07
N ILE A 259 -14.45 -12.97 -4.94
CA ILE A 259 -15.03 -12.33 -3.75
C ILE A 259 -14.66 -13.13 -2.50
N ARG A 260 -14.89 -14.44 -2.51
CA ARG A 260 -14.55 -15.30 -1.38
C ARG A 260 -13.05 -15.27 -1.08
N SER A 261 -12.20 -15.46 -2.09
CA SER A 261 -10.73 -15.40 -1.97
C SER A 261 -10.27 -14.06 -1.38
N PHE A 262 -10.82 -12.96 -1.87
CA PHE A 262 -10.52 -11.62 -1.40
C PHE A 262 -10.82 -11.44 0.10
N PHE A 263 -12.00 -11.86 0.56
CA PHE A 263 -12.33 -11.77 1.99
C PHE A 263 -11.50 -12.71 2.86
N MET A 264 -11.12 -13.88 2.35
CA MET A 264 -10.24 -14.81 3.09
C MET A 264 -8.86 -14.23 3.33
N MET A 265 -8.37 -13.31 2.49
CA MET A 265 -7.08 -12.66 2.68
C MET A 265 -7.04 -11.73 3.90
N PHE A 266 -8.19 -11.14 4.29
CA PHE A 266 -8.26 -10.27 5.47
C PHE A 266 -7.95 -11.01 6.77
N PHE A 267 -8.06 -12.35 6.81
CA PHE A 267 -7.97 -13.16 8.01
C PHE A 267 -7.04 -14.35 7.85
N PHE A 268 -5.99 -14.24 7.04
CA PHE A 268 -5.02 -15.32 6.78
C PHE A 268 -5.67 -16.67 6.43
N ALA A 269 -6.72 -16.62 5.62
CA ALA A 269 -7.50 -17.78 5.20
C ALA A 269 -8.24 -18.54 6.34
N ASP A 270 -8.39 -17.92 7.53
CA ASP A 270 -9.27 -18.45 8.57
C ASP A 270 -10.74 -18.40 8.11
N ARG A 271 -11.32 -19.59 7.89
CA ARG A 271 -12.66 -19.71 7.32
C ARG A 271 -13.75 -19.24 8.29
N LEU A 272 -13.61 -19.57 9.58
CA LEU A 272 -14.62 -19.23 10.59
C LEU A 272 -14.66 -17.71 10.79
N LEU A 273 -13.50 -17.08 10.95
CA LEU A 273 -13.38 -15.66 11.11
C LEU A 273 -13.88 -14.88 9.88
N THR A 274 -13.57 -15.39 8.68
CA THR A 274 -14.07 -14.83 7.41
C THR A 274 -15.60 -14.84 7.36
N TRP A 275 -16.24 -16.00 7.64
CA TRP A 275 -17.70 -16.10 7.63
C TRP A 275 -18.35 -15.23 8.70
N PHE A 276 -17.78 -15.18 9.90
CA PHE A 276 -18.26 -14.34 10.98
C PHE A 276 -18.30 -12.86 10.57
N VAL A 277 -17.22 -12.35 9.97
CA VAL A 277 -17.15 -10.96 9.52
C VAL A 277 -18.08 -10.69 8.34
N LEU A 278 -18.22 -11.65 7.40
CA LEU A 278 -19.18 -11.49 6.29
C LEU A 278 -20.61 -11.40 6.78
N ILE A 279 -20.99 -12.19 7.80
CA ILE A 279 -22.33 -12.12 8.41
C ILE A 279 -22.51 -10.74 9.08
N ILE A 280 -21.54 -10.28 9.87
CA ILE A 280 -21.61 -8.96 10.51
C ILE A 280 -21.72 -7.86 9.46
N LEU A 281 -20.93 -7.92 8.38
CA LEU A 281 -20.98 -6.95 7.28
C LEU A 281 -22.37 -6.98 6.59
N ALA A 282 -22.93 -8.16 6.33
CA ALA A 282 -24.27 -8.29 5.75
C ALA A 282 -25.35 -7.70 6.64
N VAL A 283 -25.30 -7.96 7.96
CA VAL A 283 -26.20 -7.36 8.95
C VAL A 283 -26.04 -5.84 8.98
N PHE A 284 -24.80 -5.35 9.00
CA PHE A 284 -24.50 -3.91 8.98
C PHE A 284 -25.05 -3.24 7.71
N LEU A 285 -24.85 -3.83 6.54
CA LEU A 285 -25.38 -3.30 5.27
C LEU A 285 -26.91 -3.32 5.25
N PHE A 286 -27.53 -4.41 5.72
CA PHE A 286 -28.99 -4.52 5.80
C PHE A 286 -29.57 -3.44 6.72
N MET A 287 -29.01 -3.26 7.91
CA MET A 287 -29.41 -2.22 8.84
C MET A 287 -29.20 -0.82 8.25
N SER A 288 -28.05 -0.58 7.62
CA SER A 288 -27.75 0.70 6.97
C SER A 288 -28.75 1.04 5.88
N VAL A 289 -29.13 0.09 5.03
CA VAL A 289 -30.14 0.29 3.98
C VAL A 289 -31.53 0.58 4.57
N ARG A 290 -31.90 -0.10 5.67
CA ARG A 290 -33.17 0.13 6.37
C ARG A 290 -33.26 1.49 7.04
N ILE A 291 -32.16 1.96 7.61
CA ILE A 291 -32.07 3.21 8.40
C ILE A 291 -31.91 4.42 7.47
N LEU A 292 -31.16 4.27 6.38
CA LEU A 292 -30.76 5.37 5.51
C LEU A 292 -31.66 5.47 4.25
N LYS A 293 -32.97 5.45 4.35
CA LYS A 293 -33.93 5.54 3.21
C LYS A 293 -33.85 6.86 2.41
N SER A 294 -32.72 7.52 2.31
CA SER A 294 -32.56 8.80 1.62
C SER A 294 -31.57 8.72 0.45
N VAL A 295 -31.68 9.65 -0.49
CA VAL A 295 -30.73 9.85 -1.61
C VAL A 295 -29.28 10.00 -1.12
N ARG A 296 -29.07 10.48 0.12
CA ARG A 296 -27.75 10.58 0.75
C ARG A 296 -27.08 9.23 0.97
N THR A 297 -27.85 8.17 1.14
CA THR A 297 -27.36 6.79 1.30
C THR A 297 -26.74 6.25 0.02
N ALA A 298 -27.30 6.60 -1.14
CA ALA A 298 -26.86 6.09 -2.43
C ALA A 298 -25.37 6.37 -2.69
N LYS A 299 -24.86 7.54 -2.27
CA LYS A 299 -23.43 7.89 -2.43
C LYS A 299 -22.51 6.95 -1.64
N TYR A 300 -22.88 6.58 -0.42
CA TYR A 300 -22.07 5.70 0.42
C TYR A 300 -22.12 4.26 -0.05
N ILE A 301 -23.28 3.80 -0.53
CA ILE A 301 -23.42 2.49 -1.19
C ILE A 301 -22.57 2.44 -2.44
N PHE A 302 -22.58 3.50 -3.25
CA PHE A 302 -21.75 3.59 -4.45
C PHE A 302 -20.26 3.59 -4.12
N ILE A 303 -19.79 4.44 -3.18
CA ILE A 303 -18.40 4.45 -2.75
C ILE A 303 -18.01 3.08 -2.20
N GLY A 304 -18.78 2.53 -1.26
CA GLY A 304 -18.53 1.22 -0.67
C GLY A 304 -18.47 0.10 -1.72
N GLY A 305 -19.42 0.10 -2.66
CA GLY A 305 -19.43 -0.85 -3.78
C GLY A 305 -18.13 -0.79 -4.60
N MET A 306 -17.68 0.41 -4.95
CA MET A 306 -16.44 0.58 -5.73
C MET A 306 -15.18 0.20 -4.94
N LEU A 307 -15.17 0.40 -3.61
CA LEU A 307 -14.07 -0.04 -2.73
C LEU A 307 -13.91 -1.57 -2.68
N PHE A 308 -14.94 -2.34 -3.00
CA PHE A 308 -14.90 -3.80 -3.03
C PHE A 308 -14.81 -4.35 -4.45
N ILE A 309 -15.65 -3.88 -5.37
CA ILE A 309 -15.74 -4.42 -6.73
C ILE A 309 -14.41 -4.29 -7.48
N VAL A 310 -13.76 -3.12 -7.39
CA VAL A 310 -12.53 -2.87 -8.12
C VAL A 310 -11.36 -3.70 -7.59
N PRO A 311 -11.05 -3.75 -6.28
CA PRO A 311 -10.02 -4.65 -5.76
C PRO A 311 -10.31 -6.13 -5.99
N VAL A 312 -11.57 -6.57 -5.94
CA VAL A 312 -11.94 -7.96 -6.29
C VAL A 312 -11.67 -8.23 -7.77
N TYR A 313 -12.04 -7.31 -8.66
CA TYR A 313 -11.74 -7.42 -10.09
C TYR A 313 -10.24 -7.54 -10.34
N ILE A 314 -9.44 -6.67 -9.71
CA ILE A 314 -7.99 -6.70 -9.80
C ILE A 314 -7.45 -8.04 -9.29
N ASN A 315 -7.93 -8.54 -8.15
CA ASN A 315 -7.51 -9.82 -7.58
C ASN A 315 -7.78 -11.02 -8.48
N VAL A 316 -8.83 -10.96 -9.29
CA VAL A 316 -9.24 -12.09 -10.15
C VAL A 316 -8.59 -12.04 -11.52
N TYR A 317 -8.47 -10.84 -12.11
CA TYR A 317 -8.17 -10.67 -13.53
C TYR A 317 -6.87 -9.93 -13.82
N VAL A 318 -6.27 -9.27 -12.83
CA VAL A 318 -5.05 -8.49 -13.05
C VAL A 318 -3.87 -9.13 -12.33
N TYR A 319 -3.93 -9.26 -11.01
CA TYR A 319 -2.93 -9.97 -10.22
C TYR A 319 -3.50 -10.42 -8.87
N SER A 320 -2.94 -11.49 -8.32
CA SER A 320 -3.35 -12.00 -7.00
C SER A 320 -2.95 -11.04 -5.88
N VAL A 321 -3.94 -10.38 -5.29
CA VAL A 321 -3.75 -9.51 -4.12
C VAL A 321 -3.21 -10.33 -2.95
N LYS A 322 -2.13 -9.88 -2.33
CA LYS A 322 -1.50 -10.52 -1.17
C LYS A 322 -1.99 -9.90 0.14
N GLN A 323 -1.72 -10.57 1.25
CA GLN A 323 -2.17 -10.15 2.58
C GLN A 323 -1.67 -8.74 2.96
N TYR A 324 -0.44 -8.38 2.62
CA TYR A 324 0.10 -7.05 2.89
C TYR A 324 -0.60 -5.91 2.10
N HIS A 325 -1.26 -6.21 0.98
CA HIS A 325 -2.09 -5.22 0.27
C HIS A 325 -3.40 -4.91 1.01
N VAL A 326 -3.89 -5.86 1.80
CA VAL A 326 -5.17 -5.73 2.53
C VAL A 326 -5.15 -4.54 3.48
N VAL A 327 -4.02 -4.25 4.10
CA VAL A 327 -3.87 -3.13 5.04
C VAL A 327 -4.26 -1.80 4.38
N MET A 328 -3.88 -1.59 3.13
CA MET A 328 -4.26 -0.39 2.38
C MET A 328 -5.77 -0.35 2.09
N ILE A 329 -6.36 -1.49 1.74
CA ILE A 329 -7.81 -1.58 1.52
C ILE A 329 -8.58 -1.23 2.80
N LEU A 330 -8.08 -1.67 3.97
CA LEU A 330 -8.65 -1.29 5.27
C LEU A 330 -8.69 0.23 5.46
N PHE A 331 -7.66 0.96 5.05
CA PHE A 331 -7.68 2.42 5.13
C PHE A 331 -8.71 3.06 4.19
N THR A 332 -8.99 2.46 3.03
CA THR A 332 -10.09 2.96 2.18
C THR A 332 -11.46 2.74 2.83
N ILE A 333 -11.64 1.64 3.59
CA ILE A 333 -12.84 1.41 4.39
C ILE A 333 -12.93 2.46 5.51
N PHE A 334 -11.82 2.79 6.19
CA PHE A 334 -11.83 3.86 7.20
C PHE A 334 -12.14 5.22 6.61
N PHE A 335 -11.68 5.53 5.41
CA PHE A 335 -12.11 6.74 4.71
C PHE A 335 -13.64 6.78 4.58
N LEU A 336 -14.26 5.70 4.10
CA LEU A 336 -15.72 5.62 3.96
C LEU A 336 -16.43 5.81 5.30
N ILE A 337 -15.99 5.10 6.34
CA ILE A 337 -16.57 5.19 7.67
C ILE A 337 -16.41 6.60 8.27
N TRP A 338 -15.25 7.23 8.05
CA TRP A 338 -15.00 8.60 8.49
C TRP A 338 -15.98 9.59 7.88
N ILE A 339 -16.13 9.57 6.55
CA ILE A 339 -17.03 10.51 5.87
C ILE A 339 -18.51 10.24 6.20
N MET A 340 -18.89 8.98 6.46
CA MET A 340 -20.22 8.63 6.95
C MET A 340 -20.48 9.19 8.36
N GLN A 341 -19.55 9.01 9.29
CA GLN A 341 -19.66 9.53 10.64
C GLN A 341 -19.75 11.05 10.67
N GLU A 342 -18.96 11.73 9.83
CA GLU A 342 -19.03 13.20 9.69
C GLU A 342 -20.38 13.69 9.17
N GLU A 343 -21.01 12.96 8.25
CA GLU A 343 -22.36 13.27 7.77
C GLU A 343 -23.39 13.10 8.90
N LEU A 344 -23.30 11.99 9.66
CA LEU A 344 -24.20 11.76 10.81
C LEU A 344 -24.08 12.85 11.87
N ASP A 345 -22.85 13.28 12.19
CA ASP A 345 -22.65 14.41 13.12
C ASP A 345 -23.24 15.72 12.59
N SER A 346 -23.19 15.92 11.27
CA SER A 346 -23.79 17.09 10.63
C SER A 346 -25.31 17.05 10.68
N VAL A 347 -25.92 15.86 10.49
CA VAL A 347 -27.38 15.64 10.63
C VAL A 347 -27.83 15.92 12.07
N LYS A 348 -27.10 15.38 13.07
CA LYS A 348 -27.39 15.63 14.48
C LYS A 348 -27.34 17.12 14.84
N ALA A 349 -26.28 17.80 14.37
CA ALA A 349 -26.12 19.24 14.63
C ALA A 349 -27.26 20.07 13.99
N TYR A 350 -27.72 19.68 12.80
CA TYR A 350 -28.85 20.33 12.13
C TYR A 350 -30.18 20.07 12.83
N ALA A 351 -30.46 18.82 13.18
CA ALA A 351 -31.71 18.41 13.84
C ALA A 351 -31.85 19.00 15.27
N GLN A 352 -30.73 19.26 15.97
CA GLN A 352 -30.75 19.97 17.27
C GLN A 352 -31.14 21.45 17.16
N ILE A 353 -31.02 22.04 15.98
CA ILE A 353 -31.39 23.45 15.72
C ILE A 353 -32.89 23.56 15.41
N GLU A 354 -33.45 22.55 14.74
CA GLU A 354 -34.88 22.46 14.41
C GLU A 354 -35.57 21.58 15.47
N GLU A 355 -36.11 22.18 16.53
CA GLU A 355 -36.64 21.55 17.77
C GLU A 355 -37.60 20.36 17.60
N ASN A 356 -38.02 19.99 16.40
CA ASN A 356 -39.01 18.95 16.10
C ASN A 356 -38.45 17.66 15.41
N GLN A 357 -37.12 17.47 15.33
CA GLN A 357 -36.52 16.34 14.59
C GLN A 357 -35.89 15.25 15.48
N HIS A 358 -36.53 14.90 16.60
CA HIS A 358 -36.06 13.85 17.52
C HIS A 358 -35.81 12.49 16.86
N LYS A 359 -36.60 12.13 15.82
CA LYS A 359 -36.40 10.86 15.09
C LYS A 359 -35.09 10.84 14.30
N GLU A 360 -34.72 11.93 13.65
CA GLU A 360 -33.48 12.01 12.86
C GLU A 360 -32.24 11.93 13.77
N ILE A 361 -32.30 12.55 14.96
CA ILE A 361 -31.24 12.44 15.97
C ILE A 361 -31.11 10.99 16.41
N ALA A 362 -32.20 10.32 16.77
CA ALA A 362 -32.18 8.93 17.23
C ALA A 362 -31.62 7.98 16.16
N TYR A 363 -32.01 8.17 14.88
CA TYR A 363 -31.46 7.40 13.78
C TYR A 363 -29.96 7.64 13.58
N ALA A 364 -29.50 8.88 13.64
CA ALA A 364 -28.09 9.21 13.51
C ALA A 364 -27.26 8.64 14.66
N ASP A 365 -27.83 8.62 15.88
CA ASP A 365 -27.18 8.00 17.05
C ASP A 365 -27.04 6.48 16.87
N ILE A 366 -28.10 5.79 16.47
CA ILE A 366 -28.06 4.35 16.19
C ILE A 366 -27.01 4.04 15.13
N CYS A 367 -27.00 4.77 14.00
CA CYS A 367 -26.03 4.57 12.93
C CYS A 367 -24.59 4.79 13.44
N SER A 368 -24.37 5.83 14.22
CA SER A 368 -23.05 6.13 14.81
C SER A 368 -22.58 5.00 15.74
N VAL A 369 -23.45 4.47 16.58
CA VAL A 369 -23.14 3.31 17.45
C VAL A 369 -22.81 2.09 16.62
N LEU A 370 -23.59 1.78 15.57
CA LEU A 370 -23.34 0.64 14.69
C LEU A 370 -22.01 0.76 13.93
N ILE A 371 -21.69 1.93 13.40
CA ILE A 371 -20.42 2.20 12.73
C ILE A 371 -19.24 1.95 13.66
N ASN A 372 -19.30 2.52 14.87
CA ASN A 372 -18.21 2.35 15.84
C ASN A 372 -18.10 0.90 16.32
N ALA A 373 -19.21 0.23 16.60
CA ALA A 373 -19.22 -1.18 17.03
C ALA A 373 -18.67 -2.09 15.92
N PHE A 374 -19.12 -1.90 14.68
CA PHE A 374 -18.59 -2.64 13.52
C PHE A 374 -17.08 -2.42 13.36
N SER A 375 -16.61 -1.19 13.45
CA SER A 375 -15.20 -0.86 13.32
C SER A 375 -14.36 -1.57 14.39
N VAL A 376 -14.79 -1.58 15.63
CA VAL A 376 -14.10 -2.24 16.76
C VAL A 376 -14.06 -3.75 16.55
N ILE A 377 -15.19 -4.39 16.23
CA ILE A 377 -15.27 -5.85 16.04
C ILE A 377 -14.42 -6.28 14.84
N PHE A 378 -14.55 -5.56 13.72
CA PHE A 378 -13.80 -5.86 12.50
C PHE A 378 -12.29 -5.75 12.73
N LEU A 379 -11.83 -4.67 13.36
CA LEU A 379 -10.43 -4.49 13.70
C LEU A 379 -9.91 -5.51 14.68
N PHE A 380 -10.72 -5.90 15.66
CA PHE A 380 -10.32 -6.95 16.59
C PHE A 380 -10.05 -8.27 15.86
N CYS A 381 -10.89 -8.63 14.89
CA CYS A 381 -10.67 -9.79 14.05
C CYS A 381 -9.39 -9.66 13.20
N VAL A 382 -9.13 -8.48 12.63
CA VAL A 382 -7.89 -8.19 11.90
C VAL A 382 -6.68 -8.29 12.83
N MET A 383 -6.75 -7.76 14.05
CA MET A 383 -5.67 -7.84 15.04
C MET A 383 -5.27 -9.29 15.34
N ILE A 384 -6.24 -10.17 15.59
CA ILE A 384 -5.97 -11.60 15.82
C ILE A 384 -5.17 -12.20 14.66
N SER A 385 -5.52 -11.85 13.41
CA SER A 385 -4.88 -12.40 12.23
C SER A 385 -3.47 -11.86 11.99
N TYR A 386 -3.22 -10.59 12.27
CA TYR A 386 -1.99 -9.90 11.82
C TYR A 386 -0.90 -9.74 12.88
N TYR A 387 -1.24 -9.82 14.18
CA TYR A 387 -0.21 -9.70 15.24
C TYR A 387 0.81 -10.83 15.23
N GLY A 388 0.45 -12.01 14.72
CA GLY A 388 1.39 -13.13 14.56
C GLY A 388 2.62 -12.76 13.75
N GLY A 389 2.44 -12.04 12.62
CA GLY A 389 3.54 -11.58 11.78
C GLY A 389 4.46 -10.57 12.49
N ILE A 390 3.87 -9.64 13.27
CA ILE A 390 4.64 -8.67 14.07
C ILE A 390 5.50 -9.37 15.13
N ILE A 391 4.92 -10.35 15.82
CA ILE A 391 5.62 -11.13 16.84
C ILE A 391 6.74 -11.97 16.21
N SER A 392 6.51 -12.50 15.01
CA SER A 392 7.50 -13.28 14.28
C SER A 392 8.72 -12.42 13.91
N ASP A 393 8.51 -11.21 13.36
CA ASP A 393 9.60 -10.29 13.04
C ASP A 393 10.32 -9.79 14.30
N TYR A 394 9.60 -9.50 15.38
CA TYR A 394 10.20 -9.07 16.65
C TYR A 394 11.07 -10.16 17.31
N ARG A 395 10.69 -11.45 17.18
CA ARG A 395 11.42 -12.58 17.80
C ARG A 395 12.51 -13.19 16.94
N GLY A 396 12.42 -12.99 15.62
CA GLY A 396 13.36 -13.54 14.64
C GLY A 396 13.82 -12.47 13.66
N SER A 397 14.22 -12.87 12.47
CA SER A 397 14.45 -11.98 11.34
C SER A 397 13.27 -12.00 10.36
N TYR A 398 13.00 -10.87 9.71
CA TYR A 398 12.01 -10.80 8.64
C TYR A 398 12.56 -11.41 7.35
N SER A 399 13.80 -11.08 7.03
CA SER A 399 14.63 -11.61 5.95
C SER A 399 16.04 -11.86 6.51
N ASP A 400 16.88 -12.64 5.85
CA ASP A 400 18.31 -12.76 6.20
C ASP A 400 19.20 -11.90 5.29
N SER A 401 18.63 -10.93 4.62
CA SER A 401 19.32 -10.08 3.66
C SER A 401 20.43 -9.24 4.26
N LYS A 402 20.22 -8.69 5.47
CA LYS A 402 21.18 -7.85 6.18
C LYS A 402 22.38 -8.62 6.68
N ASN A 403 22.16 -9.81 7.25
CA ASN A 403 23.24 -10.69 7.72
C ASN A 403 24.06 -11.22 6.54
N THR A 404 23.39 -11.63 5.46
CA THR A 404 24.04 -12.06 4.22
C THR A 404 24.87 -10.92 3.62
N ALA A 405 24.33 -9.70 3.57
CA ALA A 405 25.08 -8.53 3.10
C ALA A 405 26.30 -8.24 3.97
N ALA A 406 26.15 -8.33 5.30
CA ALA A 406 27.28 -8.16 6.23
C ALA A 406 28.39 -9.19 5.95
N PHE A 407 28.04 -10.45 5.68
CA PHE A 407 29.01 -11.47 5.27
C PHE A 407 29.67 -11.09 3.93
N VAL A 408 28.89 -10.73 2.90
CA VAL A 408 29.41 -10.34 1.59
C VAL A 408 30.39 -9.18 1.69
N GLU A 409 30.16 -8.23 2.60
CA GLU A 409 31.10 -7.10 2.84
C GLU A 409 32.41 -7.51 3.51
N THR A 410 32.51 -8.72 4.08
CA THR A 410 33.80 -9.29 4.60
C THR A 410 34.67 -9.89 3.52
N LEU A 411 34.10 -10.19 2.33
CA LEU A 411 34.86 -10.72 1.21
C LEU A 411 35.94 -9.70 0.76
N PRO A 412 37.07 -10.18 0.16
CA PRO A 412 38.10 -9.29 -0.35
C PRO A 412 37.51 -8.22 -1.29
N GLU A 413 38.11 -7.03 -1.25
CA GLU A 413 37.70 -5.92 -2.09
C GLU A 413 37.81 -6.25 -3.54
N ASN A 414 37.56 -6.33 -4.47
CA ASN A 414 37.71 -6.81 -5.84
C ASN A 414 37.24 -8.26 -6.09
N SER A 415 36.57 -8.88 -5.13
CA SER A 415 35.94 -10.16 -5.38
C SER A 415 34.92 -10.05 -6.52
N VAL A 416 34.97 -11.02 -7.44
CA VAL A 416 33.99 -11.15 -8.49
C VAL A 416 32.79 -11.91 -7.93
N ILE A 417 31.66 -11.21 -7.73
CA ILE A 417 30.46 -11.74 -7.08
C ILE A 417 29.29 -11.63 -8.05
N PHE A 418 28.65 -12.73 -8.33
CA PHE A 418 27.44 -12.79 -9.17
C PHE A 418 26.20 -13.10 -8.34
N GLU A 419 25.04 -12.72 -8.84
CA GLU A 419 23.74 -13.16 -8.30
C GLU A 419 23.15 -14.30 -9.12
N SER A 420 22.43 -15.22 -8.44
CA SER A 420 21.78 -16.36 -9.08
C SER A 420 20.37 -16.06 -9.58
N ALA A 421 19.73 -15.03 -9.04
CA ALA A 421 18.38 -14.63 -9.39
C ALA A 421 18.12 -13.18 -8.96
N GLU A 422 17.74 -12.34 -9.89
CA GLU A 422 17.43 -10.92 -9.66
C GLU A 422 16.39 -10.69 -8.56
N ASP A 423 15.32 -11.49 -8.57
CA ASP A 423 14.15 -11.30 -7.68
C ASP A 423 14.44 -11.58 -6.20
N SER A 424 15.47 -12.39 -5.89
CA SER A 424 15.79 -12.71 -4.49
C SER A 424 17.01 -11.97 -3.99
N CYS A 425 18.01 -11.82 -4.84
CA CYS A 425 19.33 -11.29 -4.43
C CYS A 425 19.30 -9.76 -4.25
N ASN A 426 18.38 -9.04 -4.87
CA ASN A 426 18.22 -7.59 -4.73
C ASN A 426 18.06 -7.15 -3.26
N ALA A 427 17.45 -7.99 -2.40
CA ALA A 427 17.34 -7.72 -0.97
C ALA A 427 18.72 -7.55 -0.30
N VAL A 428 19.69 -8.39 -0.66
CA VAL A 428 21.08 -8.31 -0.18
C VAL A 428 21.79 -7.13 -0.82
N VAL A 429 21.65 -6.96 -2.14
CA VAL A 429 22.30 -5.91 -2.93
C VAL A 429 22.02 -4.50 -2.40
N ALA A 430 20.81 -4.25 -1.94
CA ALA A 430 20.43 -2.94 -1.41
C ALA A 430 21.18 -2.51 -0.14
N TYR A 431 21.72 -3.46 0.62
CA TYR A 431 22.55 -3.19 1.81
C TYR A 431 24.04 -2.97 1.50
N LEU A 432 24.54 -3.41 0.33
CA LEU A 432 25.96 -3.38 0.01
C LEU A 432 26.48 -1.96 -0.21
N ARG A 433 27.70 -1.72 0.27
CA ARG A 433 28.38 -0.43 0.14
C ARG A 433 29.74 -0.55 -0.55
N LYS A 434 30.50 -1.59 -0.22
CA LYS A 434 31.89 -1.83 -0.65
C LYS A 434 31.93 -2.81 -1.82
N ASN A 435 31.40 -4.00 -1.62
CA ASN A 435 31.38 -5.05 -2.61
C ASN A 435 30.21 -4.87 -3.60
N LYS A 436 30.47 -5.15 -4.87
CA LYS A 436 29.47 -5.06 -5.95
C LYS A 436 29.08 -6.45 -6.41
N ILE A 437 27.80 -6.64 -6.66
CA ILE A 437 27.27 -7.86 -7.26
C ILE A 437 27.02 -7.60 -8.73
N ILE A 438 27.35 -8.58 -9.56
CA ILE A 438 27.15 -8.54 -11.02
C ILE A 438 25.88 -9.34 -11.31
N ASN A 439 24.96 -8.69 -12.05
CA ASN A 439 23.76 -9.34 -12.58
C ASN A 439 24.13 -10.03 -13.92
N PRO A 440 24.09 -11.37 -14.02
CA PRO A 440 24.42 -12.07 -15.25
C PRO A 440 23.25 -12.21 -16.21
N PHE A 441 22.03 -11.76 -15.83
CA PHE A 441 20.79 -12.00 -16.59
C PHE A 441 20.41 -10.85 -17.52
N THR A 442 20.99 -9.66 -17.31
CA THR A 442 20.72 -8.48 -18.15
C THR A 442 22.00 -7.90 -18.70
N ASP A 443 21.96 -7.43 -19.96
CA ASP A 443 23.09 -6.73 -20.59
C ASP A 443 23.33 -5.32 -20.01
N THR A 444 22.37 -4.83 -19.21
CA THR A 444 22.34 -3.45 -18.70
C THR A 444 23.07 -3.29 -17.37
N GLY A 445 23.37 -4.40 -16.66
CA GLY A 445 24.07 -4.39 -15.37
C GLY A 445 23.27 -3.72 -14.25
N HIS A 446 21.94 -3.64 -14.34
CA HIS A 446 21.08 -3.12 -13.29
C HIS A 446 21.10 -4.01 -12.06
N LEU A 447 20.94 -3.38 -10.88
CA LEU A 447 20.86 -4.07 -9.59
C LEU A 447 19.42 -4.30 -9.12
N TYR A 448 18.43 -3.72 -9.77
CA TYR A 448 17.03 -4.00 -9.53
C TYR A 448 16.55 -5.16 -10.44
N CYS A 449 15.51 -5.87 -10.03
CA CYS A 449 14.94 -6.96 -10.83
C CYS A 449 14.24 -6.40 -12.08
N GLU A 450 14.69 -6.83 -13.27
CA GLU A 450 14.06 -6.47 -14.55
C GLU A 450 12.82 -7.35 -14.77
N ARG A 451 11.64 -6.74 -14.70
CA ARG A 451 10.36 -7.45 -14.85
C ARG A 451 9.83 -7.50 -16.28
N ASN A 452 10.60 -7.00 -17.24
CA ASN A 452 10.28 -7.12 -18.67
C ASN A 452 10.73 -8.48 -19.20
N LYS A 453 9.78 -9.38 -19.47
CA LYS A 453 10.04 -10.74 -19.97
C LYS A 453 10.90 -10.81 -21.25
N ASN A 454 10.96 -9.71 -22.03
CA ASN A 454 11.75 -9.65 -23.25
C ASN A 454 13.23 -9.28 -23.00
N LYS A 455 13.57 -8.80 -21.80
CA LYS A 455 14.93 -8.38 -21.44
C LYS A 455 15.64 -9.38 -20.53
N ILE A 456 14.93 -10.35 -19.98
CA ILE A 456 15.50 -11.36 -19.09
C ILE A 456 16.05 -12.50 -19.91
N SER A 457 17.31 -12.83 -19.72
CA SER A 457 17.94 -14.04 -20.24
C SER A 457 17.86 -15.19 -19.24
N VAL A 458 17.38 -16.34 -19.68
CA VAL A 458 17.51 -17.57 -18.88
C VAL A 458 18.87 -18.16 -19.19
N LEU A 459 19.77 -18.16 -18.20
CA LEU A 459 21.11 -18.73 -18.34
C LEU A 459 21.13 -20.16 -17.78
N ASP A 460 21.67 -21.08 -18.57
CA ASP A 460 22.12 -22.36 -18.04
C ASP A 460 23.41 -22.18 -17.24
N TYR A 461 23.58 -22.94 -16.14
CA TYR A 461 24.76 -22.83 -15.28
C TYR A 461 26.09 -23.01 -16.02
N LYS A 462 26.12 -23.91 -17.03
CA LYS A 462 27.29 -24.11 -17.87
C LYS A 462 27.61 -22.89 -18.73
N GLN A 463 26.57 -22.32 -19.37
CA GLN A 463 26.72 -21.07 -20.14
C GLN A 463 27.17 -19.91 -19.27
N PHE A 464 26.64 -19.83 -18.05
CA PHE A 464 27.10 -18.86 -17.08
C PHE A 464 28.60 -18.97 -16.80
N LEU A 465 29.11 -20.15 -16.49
CA LEU A 465 30.54 -20.36 -16.24
C LEU A 465 31.42 -20.04 -17.47
N GLU A 466 30.96 -20.37 -18.67
CA GLU A 466 31.63 -20.03 -19.92
C GLU A 466 31.71 -18.51 -20.12
N ASN A 467 30.63 -17.78 -19.86
CA ASN A 467 30.59 -16.32 -19.93
C ASN A 467 31.50 -15.68 -18.89
N VAL A 468 31.47 -16.18 -17.64
CA VAL A 468 32.34 -15.71 -16.57
C VAL A 468 33.81 -15.88 -16.93
N LYS A 469 34.21 -17.05 -17.44
CA LYS A 469 35.62 -17.32 -17.83
C LYS A 469 36.05 -16.44 -18.98
N LYS A 470 35.16 -16.13 -19.92
CA LYS A 470 35.44 -15.21 -21.02
C LYS A 470 35.62 -13.76 -20.55
N GLN A 471 34.80 -13.32 -19.58
CA GLN A 471 34.83 -11.97 -19.05
C GLN A 471 35.96 -11.73 -18.04
N PHE A 472 36.30 -12.77 -17.27
CA PHE A 472 37.30 -12.75 -16.20
C PHE A 472 38.33 -13.89 -16.39
N PRO A 473 39.18 -13.87 -17.45
CA PRO A 473 40.03 -14.99 -17.82
C PRO A 473 41.07 -15.36 -16.77
N ASP A 474 41.55 -14.38 -16.00
CA ASP A 474 42.61 -14.54 -14.99
C ASP A 474 42.09 -14.88 -13.59
N THR A 475 40.75 -15.02 -13.44
CA THR A 475 40.12 -15.29 -12.15
C THR A 475 40.11 -16.81 -11.89
N GLU A 476 40.67 -17.22 -10.72
CA GLU A 476 40.68 -18.63 -10.31
C GLU A 476 39.35 -19.08 -9.70
N TYR A 477 38.64 -18.17 -9.02
CA TYR A 477 37.36 -18.44 -8.40
C TYR A 477 36.48 -17.19 -8.40
N ILE A 478 35.19 -17.42 -8.30
CA ILE A 478 34.17 -16.38 -8.14
C ILE A 478 33.29 -16.69 -6.93
N TYR A 479 32.50 -15.71 -6.50
CA TYR A 479 31.44 -15.94 -5.55
C TYR A 479 30.09 -15.87 -6.26
N LEU A 480 29.14 -16.70 -5.80
CA LEU A 480 27.76 -16.71 -6.27
C LEU A 480 26.82 -16.54 -5.09
N LEU A 481 26.10 -15.42 -5.04
CA LEU A 481 24.98 -15.21 -4.12
C LEU A 481 23.77 -15.95 -4.65
N TYR A 482 23.28 -16.93 -3.89
CA TYR A 482 22.15 -17.78 -4.25
C TYR A 482 20.97 -17.55 -3.30
N GLY A 483 19.79 -17.21 -3.85
CA GLY A 483 18.55 -17.12 -3.10
C GLY A 483 17.83 -18.46 -3.05
N LYS A 484 17.62 -19.02 -1.85
CA LYS A 484 16.85 -20.24 -1.64
C LYS A 484 15.35 -20.00 -1.84
N GLY A 485 14.67 -20.96 -2.49
CA GLY A 485 13.20 -20.99 -2.53
C GLY A 485 12.54 -19.99 -3.48
N VAL A 486 13.29 -19.24 -4.28
CA VAL A 486 12.76 -18.30 -5.26
C VAL A 486 12.82 -18.89 -6.67
N HIS A 487 11.71 -18.76 -7.40
CA HIS A 487 11.65 -19.16 -8.80
C HIS A 487 12.57 -18.24 -9.63
N GLY A 488 13.56 -18.81 -10.31
CA GLY A 488 14.43 -18.07 -11.21
C GLY A 488 15.92 -18.37 -11.08
N SER A 489 16.30 -19.32 -10.24
CA SER A 489 17.67 -19.85 -10.19
C SER A 489 18.04 -20.45 -11.53
N PHE A 490 19.34 -20.56 -11.80
CA PHE A 490 19.86 -21.24 -12.96
C PHE A 490 19.11 -22.55 -13.25
N SER A 491 18.62 -22.73 -14.46
CA SER A 491 18.09 -24.03 -14.88
C SER A 491 19.20 -25.07 -14.71
N HIS A 492 18.91 -26.17 -13.99
CA HIS A 492 19.82 -27.29 -13.74
C HIS A 492 20.92 -27.14 -12.67
N MET A 493 20.78 -26.26 -11.66
CA MET A 493 21.60 -26.36 -10.45
C MET A 493 21.26 -27.54 -9.52
N GLU A 494 20.37 -28.45 -9.94
CA GLU A 494 19.97 -29.61 -9.11
C GLU A 494 21.13 -30.59 -8.83
N ASN A 495 22.17 -30.60 -9.63
CA ASN A 495 23.41 -31.32 -9.38
C ASN A 495 24.51 -30.32 -9.02
N VAL A 496 24.69 -30.05 -7.72
CA VAL A 496 25.78 -29.22 -7.21
C VAL A 496 27.11 -29.74 -7.78
N PRO A 497 27.81 -28.97 -8.66
CA PRO A 497 29.07 -29.43 -9.20
C PRO A 497 30.14 -29.58 -8.10
N ASP A 498 31.08 -30.52 -8.25
CA ASP A 498 32.18 -30.77 -7.30
C ASP A 498 33.12 -29.56 -7.04
N ASN A 499 32.94 -28.46 -7.78
CA ASN A 499 33.73 -27.24 -7.69
C ASN A 499 33.11 -26.13 -6.85
N LEU A 500 32.05 -26.41 -6.05
CA LEU A 500 31.41 -25.45 -5.18
C LEU A 500 31.78 -25.65 -3.72
N GLU A 501 32.12 -24.54 -3.06
CA GLU A 501 32.29 -24.47 -1.60
C GLU A 501 31.25 -23.52 -1.01
N ILE A 502 30.52 -23.97 0.02
CA ILE A 502 29.61 -23.11 0.76
C ILE A 502 30.42 -22.29 1.74
N VAL A 503 30.50 -20.97 1.57
CA VAL A 503 31.21 -20.06 2.46
C VAL A 503 30.27 -19.32 3.42
N TYR A 504 28.99 -19.25 3.11
CA TYR A 504 27.94 -18.74 3.98
C TYR A 504 26.62 -19.39 3.65
N GLU A 505 25.80 -19.67 4.68
CA GLU A 505 24.45 -20.18 4.52
C GLU A 505 23.55 -19.66 5.65
N THR A 506 22.37 -19.15 5.31
CA THR A 506 21.31 -18.82 6.26
C THR A 506 20.90 -20.07 7.04
N GLN A 507 21.01 -20.04 8.36
CA GLN A 507 20.72 -21.17 9.24
C GLN A 507 19.23 -21.21 9.64
N ASP A 508 18.61 -20.05 9.89
CA ASP A 508 17.29 -19.96 10.47
C ASP A 508 16.20 -19.66 9.43
N LYS A 509 14.99 -20.15 9.71
CA LYS A 509 13.80 -19.71 8.96
C LYS A 509 13.43 -18.31 9.40
N ASN A 510 13.17 -17.44 8.42
CA ASN A 510 12.69 -16.08 8.63
C ASN A 510 11.22 -15.93 8.17
N THR A 511 10.64 -14.76 8.46
CA THR A 511 9.21 -14.49 8.22
C THR A 511 8.83 -14.59 6.74
N GLU A 512 9.66 -14.07 5.83
CA GLU A 512 9.42 -14.08 4.38
C GLU A 512 10.01 -15.28 3.66
N ASN A 513 10.66 -16.19 4.40
CA ASN A 513 11.36 -17.34 3.84
C ASN A 513 12.45 -16.95 2.82
N GLU A 514 13.06 -15.77 3.02
CA GLU A 514 14.21 -15.29 2.25
C GLU A 514 15.51 -15.77 2.88
N GLN A 515 16.04 -16.83 2.33
CA GLN A 515 17.27 -17.48 2.76
C GLN A 515 18.28 -17.43 1.64
N PHE A 516 19.57 -17.31 2.01
CA PHE A 516 20.66 -17.14 1.06
C PHE A 516 21.78 -18.14 1.32
N ILE A 517 22.50 -18.47 0.25
CA ILE A 517 23.78 -19.18 0.29
C ILE A 517 24.78 -18.35 -0.50
N VAL A 518 25.99 -18.24 -0.01
CA VAL A 518 27.12 -17.73 -0.80
C VAL A 518 28.03 -18.90 -1.11
N TYR A 519 28.14 -19.20 -2.38
CA TYR A 519 29.06 -20.20 -2.89
C TYR A 519 30.36 -19.55 -3.34
N LYS A 520 31.49 -20.22 -3.09
CA LYS A 520 32.75 -19.98 -3.77
C LYS A 520 32.91 -21.05 -4.86
N ILE A 521 33.03 -20.62 -6.11
CA ILE A 521 33.09 -21.48 -7.27
C ILE A 521 34.47 -21.40 -7.87
N PHE A 522 35.19 -22.53 -7.92
CA PHE A 522 36.49 -22.62 -8.54
C PHE A 522 36.34 -22.80 -10.06
N LEU A 523 36.94 -21.91 -10.82
CA LEU A 523 36.86 -21.95 -12.28
C LEU A 523 37.92 -22.94 -12.82
N PRO A 524 37.56 -23.96 -13.57
CA PRO A 524 38.50 -24.92 -14.11
C PRO A 524 39.46 -24.25 -15.12
N GLU A 525 40.75 -24.61 -15.05
CA GLU A 525 41.76 -24.09 -15.99
C GLU A 525 41.43 -24.37 -17.46
N ARG A 526 40.71 -25.46 -17.72
CA ARG A 526 40.10 -25.78 -19.02
C ARG A 526 38.72 -26.38 -18.78
N LEU A 527 37.70 -25.73 -19.27
CA LEU A 527 36.37 -26.37 -19.42
C LEU A 527 36.56 -27.57 -20.37
N LYS A 528 36.69 -28.78 -19.83
CA LYS A 528 36.63 -29.99 -20.65
C LYS A 528 35.21 -30.09 -21.17
N ILE A 529 35.03 -29.59 -22.40
CA ILE A 529 33.82 -29.80 -23.15
C ILE A 529 33.73 -31.32 -23.42
N LYS A 530 32.87 -32.01 -22.70
CA LYS A 530 32.43 -33.35 -23.03
C LYS A 530 31.19 -33.28 -23.88
#